data_3382f3d13cb25c9332109aa26bc6a35d
#
_entry.id   3382f3d13cb25c9332109aa26bc6a35d
#
_cell.length_a   1.000
_cell.length_b   1.000
_cell.length_c   1.000
_cell.angle_alpha   90.00
_cell.angle_beta   90.00
_cell.angle_gamma   90.00
#
_symmetry.space_group_name_H-M   'P 1'
#
loop_
_entity.id
_entity.type
_entity.pdbx_description
1 polymer ?
#
loop_
_entity_poly.entity_id
_entity_poly.type
_entity_poly.pdbx_seq_one_letter_code
_entity_poly.pdbx_strand_id
1 'polypeptide(L)'
;MRITNVSDLALELNVGEEGGKRELYRTFSIHNDAELAVQILDLCYEKFSPLQERLNLVSCAFQPLPVNYMREMQKNGGNALGLEPEDGPLVIINVAIEWLDQAEDEAVKEAIKEFVDDGVRLARKKRLDHPYIYMNYAGPDQDVQAGYGKNNLKRLQEVRDKYDPDGFWKKNWPGYHKLP
;
A
#
# COMPACT_ATOMS: atom_id res chain seq x y z
N MET A 1 -20.65 7.34 -19.59
CA MET A 1 -19.31 7.91 -19.89
C MET A 1 -19.44 9.42 -20.02
N ARG A 2 -18.57 10.20 -19.38
CA ARG A 2 -18.50 11.65 -19.52
C ARG A 2 -17.06 12.09 -19.78
N ILE A 3 -16.87 13.26 -20.36
CA ILE A 3 -15.57 13.92 -20.46
C ILE A 3 -15.50 14.92 -19.30
N THR A 4 -14.44 14.88 -18.51
CA THR A 4 -14.21 15.76 -17.38
C THR A 4 -12.71 16.04 -17.24
N ASN A 5 -12.34 16.96 -16.39
CA ASN A 5 -10.94 17.26 -16.06
C ASN A 5 -10.57 16.69 -14.69
N VAL A 6 -9.26 16.71 -14.38
CA VAL A 6 -8.75 16.13 -13.12
C VAL A 6 -9.27 16.89 -11.90
N SER A 7 -9.48 18.21 -12.02
CA SER A 7 -9.98 19.02 -10.90
C SER A 7 -11.42 18.65 -10.53
N ASP A 8 -12.28 18.47 -11.54
CA ASP A 8 -13.69 18.05 -11.30
C ASP A 8 -13.74 16.65 -10.70
N LEU A 9 -12.88 15.73 -11.18
CA LEU A 9 -12.78 14.39 -10.60
C LEU A 9 -12.31 14.42 -9.15
N ALA A 10 -11.32 15.26 -8.84
CA ALA A 10 -10.82 15.41 -7.48
C ALA A 10 -11.90 15.96 -6.53
N LEU A 11 -12.68 16.96 -6.99
CA LEU A 11 -13.81 17.49 -6.21
C LEU A 11 -14.88 16.42 -5.97
N GLU A 12 -15.18 15.60 -6.96
CA GLU A 12 -16.16 14.50 -6.84
C GLU A 12 -15.72 13.45 -5.84
N LEU A 13 -14.43 13.06 -5.88
CA LEU A 13 -13.89 12.11 -4.91
C LEU A 13 -13.89 12.66 -3.49
N ASN A 14 -13.67 13.97 -3.33
CA ASN A 14 -13.64 14.63 -2.02
C ASN A 14 -15.02 14.75 -1.34
N VAL A 15 -16.12 14.59 -2.07
CA VAL A 15 -17.49 14.69 -1.50
C VAL A 15 -17.77 13.61 -0.44
N GLY A 16 -17.06 12.46 -0.51
CA GLY A 16 -17.16 11.38 0.48
C GLY A 16 -16.17 11.45 1.65
N GLU A 17 -15.21 12.38 1.59
CA GLU A 17 -14.07 12.47 2.50
C GLU A 17 -14.33 13.47 3.64
N GLU A 18 -15.36 13.21 4.44
CA GLU A 18 -15.60 14.01 5.66
C GLU A 18 -14.55 13.69 6.72
N GLY A 19 -13.87 14.72 7.23
CA GLY A 19 -12.88 14.57 8.30
C GLY A 19 -13.47 14.10 9.63
N GLY A 20 -12.60 13.69 10.57
CA GLY A 20 -12.98 13.29 11.91
C GLY A 20 -13.28 11.80 12.08
N LYS A 21 -13.09 11.02 11.06
CA LYS A 21 -13.19 9.55 11.10
C LYS A 21 -11.85 8.93 11.51
N ARG A 22 -11.91 7.71 12.01
CA ARG A 22 -10.77 6.82 12.20
C ARG A 22 -10.48 6.13 10.88
N GLU A 23 -9.23 6.00 10.50
CA GLU A 23 -8.85 5.50 9.19
C GLU A 23 -7.59 4.62 9.28
N LEU A 24 -7.56 3.53 8.53
CA LEU A 24 -6.41 2.66 8.43
C LEU A 24 -6.23 2.16 7.00
N TYR A 25 -4.99 2.27 6.53
CA TYR A 25 -4.55 1.72 5.25
C TYR A 25 -3.61 0.54 5.46
N ARG A 26 -3.69 -0.44 4.56
CA ARG A 26 -2.66 -1.48 4.39
C ARG A 26 -2.53 -1.85 2.93
N THR A 27 -1.39 -2.38 2.55
CA THR A 27 -1.10 -2.69 1.15
C THR A 27 -0.19 -3.92 1.01
N PHE A 28 -0.25 -4.54 -0.14
CA PHE A 28 0.70 -5.55 -0.61
C PHE A 28 0.72 -5.54 -2.14
N SER A 29 1.71 -6.19 -2.73
CA SER A 29 1.84 -6.23 -4.19
C SER A 29 1.84 -7.67 -4.69
N ILE A 30 1.31 -7.85 -5.90
CA ILE A 30 1.25 -9.13 -6.61
C ILE A 30 1.71 -8.96 -8.05
N HIS A 31 2.18 -10.03 -8.68
CA HIS A 31 2.27 -10.08 -10.13
C HIS A 31 0.88 -10.05 -10.74
N ASN A 32 0.74 -9.40 -11.89
CA ASN A 32 -0.56 -9.21 -12.54
C ASN A 32 -1.16 -10.55 -12.99
N ASP A 33 -2.23 -10.96 -12.31
CA ASP A 33 -3.01 -12.15 -12.60
C ASP A 33 -4.49 -11.90 -12.29
N ALA A 34 -5.34 -12.09 -13.30
CA ALA A 34 -6.76 -11.77 -13.18
C ALA A 34 -7.51 -12.72 -12.23
N GLU A 35 -7.15 -14.00 -12.21
CA GLU A 35 -7.79 -14.97 -11.32
C GLU A 35 -7.45 -14.68 -9.86
N LEU A 36 -6.19 -14.38 -9.58
CA LEU A 36 -5.76 -13.97 -8.24
C LEU A 36 -6.42 -12.67 -7.80
N ALA A 37 -6.56 -11.69 -8.69
CA ALA A 37 -7.24 -10.43 -8.38
C ALA A 37 -8.71 -10.65 -7.98
N VAL A 38 -9.43 -11.54 -8.68
CA VAL A 38 -10.81 -11.91 -8.31
C VAL A 38 -10.83 -12.59 -6.94
N GLN A 39 -9.93 -13.55 -6.68
CA GLN A 39 -9.85 -14.24 -5.38
C GLN A 39 -9.52 -13.26 -4.23
N ILE A 40 -8.70 -12.24 -4.46
CA ILE A 40 -8.43 -11.19 -3.46
C ILE A 40 -9.67 -10.32 -3.24
N LEU A 41 -10.42 -10.02 -4.29
CA LEU A 41 -11.68 -9.27 -4.16
C LEU A 41 -12.72 -10.08 -3.35
N ASP A 42 -12.86 -11.36 -3.63
CA ASP A 42 -13.74 -12.26 -2.85
C ASP A 42 -13.32 -12.30 -1.37
N LEU A 43 -12.02 -12.39 -1.10
CA LEU A 43 -11.48 -12.32 0.24
C LEU A 43 -11.80 -10.98 0.94
N CYS A 44 -11.77 -9.87 0.21
CA CYS A 44 -12.16 -8.56 0.73
C CYS A 44 -13.63 -8.58 1.19
N TYR A 45 -14.53 -9.09 0.36
CA TYR A 45 -15.93 -9.25 0.74
C TYR A 45 -16.12 -10.17 1.94
N GLU A 46 -15.44 -11.30 1.97
CA GLU A 46 -15.50 -12.26 3.09
C GLU A 46 -15.09 -11.61 4.42
N LYS A 47 -13.98 -10.87 4.42
CA LYS A 47 -13.43 -10.27 5.65
C LYS A 47 -14.25 -9.07 6.16
N PHE A 48 -14.75 -8.23 5.27
CA PHE A 48 -15.37 -6.97 5.68
C PHE A 48 -16.89 -6.95 5.69
N SER A 49 -17.59 -7.85 4.97
CA SER A 49 -19.06 -7.92 5.04
C SER A 49 -19.60 -8.11 6.46
N PRO A 50 -19.00 -8.92 7.34
CA PRO A 50 -19.49 -9.06 8.72
C PRO A 50 -19.38 -7.77 9.56
N LEU A 51 -18.54 -6.83 9.13
CA LEU A 51 -18.29 -5.55 9.82
C LEU A 51 -19.01 -4.37 9.15
N GLN A 52 -19.73 -4.60 8.05
CA GLN A 52 -20.24 -3.53 7.17
C GLN A 52 -21.08 -2.48 7.91
N GLU A 53 -21.90 -2.87 8.89
CA GLU A 53 -22.74 -1.94 9.67
C GLU A 53 -21.94 -1.06 10.65
N ARG A 54 -20.67 -1.40 10.90
CA ARG A 54 -19.76 -0.70 11.82
C ARG A 54 -18.74 0.17 11.09
N LEU A 55 -18.67 0.04 9.76
CA LEU A 55 -17.70 0.72 8.90
C LEU A 55 -18.36 1.79 8.07
N ASN A 56 -17.68 2.94 7.93
CA ASN A 56 -18.12 4.03 7.07
C ASN A 56 -17.66 3.84 5.63
N LEU A 57 -16.48 3.27 5.44
CA LEU A 57 -15.92 2.96 4.13
C LEU A 57 -15.14 1.65 4.18
N VAL A 58 -15.30 0.85 3.16
CA VAL A 58 -14.40 -0.26 2.80
C VAL A 58 -14.00 -0.07 1.35
N SER A 59 -12.74 0.21 1.12
CA SER A 59 -12.18 0.34 -0.23
C SER A 59 -11.09 -0.71 -0.43
N CYS A 60 -11.22 -1.51 -1.49
CA CYS A 60 -10.18 -2.42 -1.95
C CYS A 60 -9.80 -2.03 -3.37
N ALA A 61 -8.71 -1.29 -3.51
CA ALA A 61 -8.24 -0.75 -4.77
C ALA A 61 -7.13 -1.60 -5.39
N PHE A 62 -7.23 -1.84 -6.68
CA PHE A 62 -6.24 -2.56 -7.49
C PHE A 62 -5.55 -1.57 -8.41
N GLN A 63 -4.31 -1.21 -8.09
CA GLN A 63 -3.56 -0.19 -8.82
C GLN A 63 -2.49 -0.86 -9.69
N PRO A 64 -2.66 -0.88 -11.01
CA PRO A 64 -1.68 -1.50 -11.91
C PRO A 64 -0.38 -0.68 -11.93
N LEU A 65 0.74 -1.39 -11.87
CA LEU A 65 2.08 -0.86 -12.06
C LEU A 65 2.69 -1.52 -13.31
N PRO A 66 2.47 -0.96 -14.50
CA PRO A 66 2.90 -1.57 -15.74
C PRO A 66 4.41 -1.41 -15.97
N VAL A 67 5.00 -2.31 -16.74
CA VAL A 67 6.45 -2.37 -17.05
C VAL A 67 7.00 -1.05 -17.62
N ASN A 68 6.21 -0.33 -18.42
CA ASN A 68 6.65 0.97 -18.96
C ASN A 68 6.88 2.01 -17.85
N TYR A 69 6.10 2.00 -16.76
CA TYR A 69 6.35 2.87 -15.60
C TYR A 69 7.65 2.49 -14.91
N MET A 70 7.90 1.20 -14.69
CA MET A 70 9.15 0.74 -14.09
C MET A 70 10.37 1.08 -14.96
N ARG A 71 10.26 1.02 -16.30
CA ARG A 71 11.31 1.51 -17.22
C ARG A 71 11.58 3.01 -17.08
N GLU A 72 10.53 3.82 -16.90
CA GLU A 72 10.71 5.25 -16.66
C GLU A 72 11.39 5.52 -15.30
N MET A 73 11.08 4.71 -14.27
CA MET A 73 11.71 4.80 -12.95
C MET A 73 13.21 4.48 -12.96
N GLN A 74 13.73 3.80 -14.00
CA GLN A 74 15.16 3.49 -14.13
C GLN A 74 15.98 4.64 -14.73
N LYS A 75 15.33 5.68 -15.27
CA LYS A 75 16.02 6.85 -15.81
C LYS A 75 16.72 7.67 -14.72
N ASN A 76 17.76 8.42 -15.11
CA ASN A 76 18.50 9.34 -14.23
C ASN A 76 19.11 8.68 -12.97
N GLY A 77 19.54 7.44 -13.07
CA GLY A 77 20.18 6.71 -11.97
C GLY A 77 19.27 5.79 -11.20
N GLY A 78 18.05 5.58 -11.70
CA GLY A 78 17.11 4.60 -11.14
C GLY A 78 16.38 5.06 -9.89
N ASN A 79 15.63 4.16 -9.31
CA ASN A 79 14.95 4.34 -8.03
C ASN A 79 15.51 3.40 -6.96
N ALA A 80 15.18 3.65 -5.70
CA ALA A 80 15.60 2.82 -4.59
C ALA A 80 14.48 1.91 -4.06
N LEU A 81 13.42 1.70 -4.84
CA LEU A 81 12.22 0.97 -4.39
C LEU A 81 12.32 -0.55 -4.61
N GLY A 82 13.36 -1.03 -5.30
CA GLY A 82 13.51 -2.45 -5.65
C GLY A 82 12.52 -2.91 -6.72
N LEU A 83 12.07 -1.99 -7.56
CA LEU A 83 11.17 -2.25 -8.68
C LEU A 83 11.97 -2.26 -9.98
N GLU A 84 11.99 -3.39 -10.66
CA GLU A 84 12.70 -3.59 -11.92
C GLU A 84 11.73 -3.96 -13.05
N PRO A 85 11.98 -3.51 -14.30
CA PRO A 85 11.13 -3.91 -15.43
C PRO A 85 11.01 -5.42 -15.63
N GLU A 86 12.01 -6.17 -15.19
CA GLU A 86 12.10 -7.63 -15.24
C GLU A 86 11.12 -8.33 -14.31
N ASP A 87 10.63 -7.64 -13.27
CA ASP A 87 9.58 -8.15 -12.39
C ASP A 87 8.26 -8.38 -13.16
N GLY A 88 8.14 -7.77 -14.34
CA GLY A 88 6.91 -7.80 -15.12
C GLY A 88 5.84 -6.85 -14.54
N PRO A 89 4.62 -6.87 -15.10
CA PRO A 89 3.56 -6.01 -14.59
C PRO A 89 3.12 -6.43 -13.20
N LEU A 90 3.06 -5.48 -12.27
CA LEU A 90 2.59 -5.68 -10.91
C LEU A 90 1.22 -5.03 -10.70
N VAL A 91 0.55 -5.44 -9.63
CA VAL A 91 -0.64 -4.78 -9.09
C VAL A 91 -0.41 -4.49 -7.61
N ILE A 92 -0.56 -3.24 -7.21
CA ILE A 92 -0.57 -2.83 -5.82
C ILE A 92 -2.01 -2.96 -5.33
N ILE A 93 -2.22 -3.78 -4.30
CA ILE A 93 -3.50 -3.93 -3.62
C ILE A 93 -3.47 -2.96 -2.43
N ASN A 94 -4.42 -2.04 -2.41
CA ASN A 94 -4.63 -1.14 -1.29
C ASN A 94 -5.98 -1.42 -0.65
N VAL A 95 -6.01 -1.61 0.65
CA VAL A 95 -7.23 -1.63 1.43
C VAL A 95 -7.24 -0.44 2.37
N ALA A 96 -8.35 0.32 2.32
CA ALA A 96 -8.61 1.47 3.18
C ALA A 96 -9.94 1.27 3.88
N ILE A 97 -9.93 1.42 5.19
CA ILE A 97 -11.12 1.24 6.04
C ILE A 97 -11.32 2.51 6.87
N GLU A 98 -12.57 3.00 6.92
CA GLU A 98 -12.96 4.08 7.79
C GLU A 98 -14.04 3.61 8.78
N TRP A 99 -13.96 4.10 10.03
CA TRP A 99 -14.96 3.87 11.07
C TRP A 99 -15.01 5.05 12.04
N LEU A 100 -16.04 5.12 12.89
CA LEU A 100 -16.22 6.21 13.84
C LEU A 100 -15.97 5.79 15.31
N ASP A 101 -16.49 4.62 15.69
CA ASP A 101 -16.45 4.18 17.07
C ASP A 101 -15.08 3.62 17.46
N GLN A 102 -14.45 4.20 18.47
CA GLN A 102 -13.19 3.72 19.02
C GLN A 102 -13.27 2.28 19.55
N ALA A 103 -14.43 1.83 19.97
CA ALA A 103 -14.62 0.47 20.45
C ALA A 103 -14.37 -0.58 19.35
N GLU A 104 -14.47 -0.21 18.07
CA GLU A 104 -14.24 -1.07 16.93
C GLU A 104 -12.75 -1.14 16.48
N ASP A 105 -11.87 -0.35 17.09
CA ASP A 105 -10.46 -0.24 16.66
C ASP A 105 -9.77 -1.59 16.53
N GLU A 106 -9.87 -2.44 17.54
CA GLU A 106 -9.14 -3.71 17.55
C GLU A 106 -9.74 -4.71 16.53
N ALA A 107 -11.06 -4.76 16.42
CA ALA A 107 -11.72 -5.62 15.44
C ALA A 107 -11.38 -5.21 13.99
N VAL A 108 -11.35 -3.91 13.71
CA VAL A 108 -11.00 -3.38 12.38
C VAL A 108 -9.52 -3.62 12.08
N LYS A 109 -8.61 -3.34 13.02
CA LYS A 109 -7.18 -3.57 12.85
C LYS A 109 -6.85 -5.05 12.60
N GLU A 110 -7.53 -5.95 13.31
CA GLU A 110 -7.35 -7.38 13.11
C GLU A 110 -7.88 -7.82 11.74
N ALA A 111 -9.09 -7.43 11.37
CA ALA A 111 -9.68 -7.79 10.08
C ALA A 111 -8.85 -7.32 8.89
N ILE A 112 -8.35 -6.07 8.91
CA ILE A 112 -7.51 -5.53 7.83
C ILE A 112 -6.14 -6.22 7.77
N LYS A 113 -5.57 -6.58 8.93
CA LYS A 113 -4.33 -7.35 9.01
C LYS A 113 -4.52 -8.76 8.44
N GLU A 114 -5.55 -9.45 8.87
CA GLU A 114 -5.90 -10.79 8.36
C GLU A 114 -6.13 -10.78 6.84
N PHE A 115 -6.84 -9.77 6.31
CA PHE A 115 -7.03 -9.64 4.87
C PHE A 115 -5.69 -9.58 4.12
N VAL A 116 -4.75 -8.75 4.59
CA VAL A 116 -3.42 -8.65 3.96
C VAL A 116 -2.64 -9.95 4.09
N ASP A 117 -2.61 -10.56 5.28
CA ASP A 117 -1.89 -11.81 5.53
C ASP A 117 -2.44 -12.96 4.66
N ASP A 118 -3.75 -13.07 4.54
CA ASP A 118 -4.44 -14.06 3.71
C ASP A 118 -4.20 -13.82 2.22
N GLY A 119 -4.29 -12.56 1.76
CA GLY A 119 -4.02 -12.16 0.39
C GLY A 119 -2.58 -12.48 -0.03
N VAL A 120 -1.60 -12.14 0.80
CA VAL A 120 -0.19 -12.49 0.58
C VAL A 120 0.01 -14.02 0.57
N ARG A 121 -0.63 -14.75 1.48
CA ARG A 121 -0.56 -16.22 1.53
C ARG A 121 -1.14 -16.85 0.27
N LEU A 122 -2.26 -16.31 -0.23
CA LEU A 122 -2.89 -16.75 -1.47
C LEU A 122 -1.97 -16.51 -2.67
N ALA A 123 -1.37 -15.33 -2.77
CA ALA A 123 -0.41 -14.99 -3.81
C ALA A 123 0.81 -15.91 -3.78
N ARG A 124 1.38 -16.18 -2.60
CA ARG A 124 2.52 -17.10 -2.42
C ARG A 124 2.23 -18.52 -2.88
N LYS A 125 1.04 -19.05 -2.61
CA LYS A 125 0.63 -20.39 -3.08
C LYS A 125 0.67 -20.49 -4.62
N LYS A 126 0.40 -19.38 -5.29
CA LYS A 126 0.44 -19.27 -6.75
C LYS A 126 1.82 -18.81 -7.29
N ARG A 127 2.77 -18.45 -6.42
CA ARG A 127 4.08 -17.83 -6.78
C ARG A 127 3.91 -16.50 -7.51
N LEU A 128 2.93 -15.72 -7.08
CA LEU A 128 2.56 -14.43 -7.64
C LEU A 128 2.71 -13.29 -6.61
N ASP A 129 3.27 -13.56 -5.42
CA ASP A 129 3.59 -12.53 -4.45
C ASP A 129 4.81 -11.70 -4.89
N HIS A 130 4.79 -10.42 -4.56
CA HIS A 130 5.91 -9.50 -4.78
C HIS A 130 6.27 -8.78 -3.48
N PRO A 131 7.56 -8.61 -3.14
CA PRO A 131 7.96 -8.05 -1.84
C PRO A 131 7.71 -6.55 -1.70
N TYR A 132 7.41 -5.84 -2.78
CA TYR A 132 7.19 -4.40 -2.75
C TYR A 132 5.94 -4.04 -1.95
N ILE A 133 6.11 -3.13 -0.99
CA ILE A 133 5.04 -2.50 -0.20
C ILE A 133 5.06 -1.01 -0.49
N TYR A 134 3.95 -0.46 -0.99
CA TYR A 134 3.88 0.97 -1.30
C TYR A 134 3.75 1.79 -0.01
N MET A 135 4.79 2.56 0.32
CA MET A 135 4.93 3.27 1.59
C MET A 135 3.74 4.16 1.93
N ASN A 136 3.14 4.83 0.96
CA ASN A 136 2.04 5.78 1.21
C ASN A 136 0.74 5.10 1.67
N TYR A 137 0.61 3.79 1.45
CA TYR A 137 -0.55 2.99 1.87
C TYR A 137 -0.21 1.94 2.93
N ALA A 138 1.04 1.91 3.36
CA ALA A 138 1.49 0.91 4.31
C ALA A 138 0.98 1.21 5.72
N GLY A 139 0.46 0.19 6.38
CA GLY A 139 0.14 0.26 7.81
C GLY A 139 1.39 0.46 8.67
N PRO A 140 1.26 0.99 9.90
CA PRO A 140 2.41 1.38 10.73
C PRO A 140 3.42 0.27 11.03
N ASP A 141 2.97 -0.97 11.03
CA ASP A 141 3.73 -2.18 11.35
C ASP A 141 4.21 -2.96 10.12
N GLN A 142 3.94 -2.50 8.90
CA GLN A 142 4.44 -3.13 7.68
C GLN A 142 5.91 -2.76 7.43
N ASP A 143 6.76 -3.76 7.19
CA ASP A 143 8.18 -3.53 6.87
C ASP A 143 8.36 -3.16 5.39
N VAL A 144 8.17 -1.88 5.10
CA VAL A 144 8.26 -1.33 3.75
C VAL A 144 9.65 -1.49 3.15
N GLN A 145 10.69 -1.26 3.96
CA GLN A 145 12.06 -1.26 3.48
C GLN A 145 12.59 -2.66 3.15
N ALA A 146 12.04 -3.70 3.75
CA ALA A 146 12.42 -5.08 3.43
C ALA A 146 12.20 -5.40 1.94
N GLY A 147 11.15 -4.83 1.33
CA GLY A 147 10.82 -5.01 -0.08
C GLY A 147 11.75 -4.29 -1.06
N TYR A 148 12.56 -3.35 -0.60
CA TYR A 148 13.46 -2.58 -1.48
C TYR A 148 14.74 -3.33 -1.84
N GLY A 149 15.04 -4.42 -1.15
CA GLY A 149 16.27 -5.19 -1.35
C GLY A 149 17.48 -4.59 -0.64
N LYS A 150 18.42 -5.46 -0.29
CA LYS A 150 19.58 -5.11 0.56
C LYS A 150 20.44 -3.98 0.00
N ASN A 151 20.67 -3.97 -1.31
CA ASN A 151 21.54 -2.98 -1.96
C ASN A 151 20.92 -1.58 -1.93
N ASN A 152 19.61 -1.49 -2.23
CA ASN A 152 18.87 -0.23 -2.18
C ASN A 152 18.74 0.29 -0.75
N LEU A 153 18.47 -0.60 0.21
CA LEU A 153 18.41 -0.21 1.61
C LEU A 153 19.76 0.35 2.09
N LYS A 154 20.87 -0.32 1.75
CA LYS A 154 22.22 0.18 2.07
C LYS A 154 22.46 1.56 1.46
N ARG A 155 22.12 1.75 0.17
CA ARG A 155 22.25 3.05 -0.50
C ARG A 155 21.41 4.15 0.20
N LEU A 156 20.20 3.85 0.59
CA LEU A 156 19.33 4.78 1.33
C LEU A 156 19.93 5.15 2.69
N GLN A 157 20.53 4.19 3.40
CA GLN A 157 21.23 4.42 4.66
C GLN A 157 22.46 5.31 4.47
N GLU A 158 23.27 5.05 3.45
CA GLU A 158 24.43 5.88 3.11
C GLU A 158 24.04 7.34 2.78
N VAL A 159 22.94 7.54 2.05
CA VAL A 159 22.37 8.87 1.77
C VAL A 159 21.90 9.55 3.06
N ARG A 160 21.17 8.84 3.90
CA ARG A 160 20.75 9.35 5.21
C ARG A 160 21.95 9.77 6.05
N ASP A 161 22.94 8.91 6.20
CA ASP A 161 24.11 9.18 7.05
C ASP A 161 24.94 10.37 6.54
N LYS A 162 24.94 10.58 5.22
CA LYS A 162 25.60 11.72 4.60
C LYS A 162 24.87 13.05 4.84
N TYR A 163 23.53 13.06 4.77
CA TYR A 163 22.72 14.30 4.77
C TYR A 163 22.02 14.56 6.11
N ASP A 164 21.94 13.56 6.97
CA ASP A 164 21.35 13.65 8.32
C ASP A 164 22.19 12.84 9.34
N PRO A 165 23.49 13.16 9.48
CA PRO A 165 24.41 12.39 10.33
C PRO A 165 23.98 12.38 11.80
N ASP A 166 23.34 13.43 12.28
CA ASP A 166 22.84 13.55 13.65
C ASP A 166 21.45 12.96 13.87
N GLY A 167 20.81 12.47 12.79
CA GLY A 167 19.48 11.89 12.83
C GLY A 167 18.38 12.90 13.17
N PHE A 168 18.54 14.15 12.75
CA PHE A 168 17.59 15.23 13.01
C PHE A 168 16.20 14.86 12.47
N TRP A 169 16.12 14.44 11.20
CA TRP A 169 14.84 14.07 10.57
C TRP A 169 14.25 12.82 11.19
N LYS A 170 15.06 11.82 11.54
CA LYS A 170 14.60 10.63 12.23
C LYS A 170 13.92 10.96 13.56
N LYS A 171 14.42 11.95 14.29
CA LYS A 171 13.91 12.36 15.62
C LYS A 171 12.72 13.30 15.55
N ASN A 172 12.72 14.23 14.59
CA ASN A 172 11.80 15.36 14.58
C ASN A 172 10.69 15.29 13.53
N TRP A 173 10.83 14.42 12.52
CA TRP A 173 9.80 14.25 11.51
C TRP A 173 8.80 13.18 11.96
N PRO A 174 7.49 13.47 11.99
CA PRO A 174 6.48 12.44 12.26
C PRO A 174 6.41 11.42 11.12
N GLY A 175 5.96 10.22 11.42
CA GLY A 175 5.78 9.15 10.43
C GLY A 175 6.35 7.81 10.89
N TYR A 176 5.92 6.73 10.24
CA TYR A 176 6.21 5.37 10.67
C TYR A 176 7.46 4.77 10.02
N HIS A 177 7.56 4.79 8.72
CA HIS A 177 8.52 3.99 7.95
C HIS A 177 9.91 4.65 7.84
N LYS A 178 10.56 4.87 8.97
CA LYS A 178 11.90 5.45 9.01
C LYS A 178 12.96 4.41 8.70
N LEU A 179 14.03 4.84 8.03
CA LEU A 179 15.18 3.98 7.79
C LEU A 179 15.80 3.53 9.12
N PRO A 180 16.13 2.25 9.25
CA PRO A 180 16.74 1.66 10.45
C PRO A 180 18.10 2.25 10.79
#